data_bab2b042217fcb410bf803160a0fda0e
#
_entry.id   bab2b042217fcb410bf803160a0fda0e
#
_cell.length_a   1.000
_cell.length_b   1.000
_cell.length_c   1.000
_cell.angle_alpha   90.00
_cell.angle_beta   90.00
_cell.angle_gamma   90.00
#
_symmetry.space_group_name_H-M   'P 1'
#
loop_
_entity.id
_entity.type
_entity.pdbx_description
1 polymer ?
#
loop_
_entity_poly.entity_id
_entity_poly.type
_entity_poly.pdbx_seq_one_letter_code
_entity_poly.pdbx_strand_id
1 'polypeptide(L)'
;DPPALHVVVELTGVDPNELQLVAADRVLVVAGVRRRPPLSGRYQQMELEYGPFQRRIPLDEPVDTGAASARYELGILTVVLPIAAQAPRVERVLITIGGRL
;
A
#
# COMPACT_ATOMS: atom_id res chain seq x y z
N ASP A 1 0.56 -11.76 20.37
CA ASP A 1 0.05 -10.96 19.24
C ASP A 1 -0.75 -11.85 18.30
N PRO A 2 -1.87 -11.37 17.77
CA PRO A 2 -2.60 -12.13 16.78
C PRO A 2 -1.77 -12.32 15.52
N PRO A 3 -1.94 -13.43 14.80
CA PRO A 3 -1.25 -13.60 13.54
C PRO A 3 -1.71 -12.56 12.53
N ALA A 4 -0.79 -12.09 11.72
CA ALA A 4 -1.07 -11.06 10.73
C ALA A 4 -0.25 -11.27 9.48
N LEU A 5 -0.79 -10.83 8.35
CA LEU A 5 -0.06 -10.73 7.11
C LEU A 5 0.63 -9.37 7.06
N HIS A 6 1.88 -9.36 6.65
CA HIS A 6 2.64 -8.15 6.46
C HIS A 6 2.92 -7.99 4.97
N VAL A 7 2.44 -6.89 4.40
CA VAL A 7 2.68 -6.58 3.00
C VAL A 7 3.63 -5.39 2.95
N VAL A 8 4.76 -5.59 2.30
CA VAL A 8 5.79 -4.56 2.18
C VAL A 8 5.90 -4.17 0.71
N VAL A 9 5.72 -2.90 0.42
CA VAL A 9 5.74 -2.38 -0.94
C VAL A 9 6.74 -1.24 -1.02
N GLU A 10 7.65 -1.31 -2.00
CA GLU A 10 8.58 -0.23 -2.25
C GLU A 10 7.91 0.81 -3.13
N LEU A 11 7.78 2.02 -2.61
CA LEU A 11 7.09 3.12 -3.29
C LEU A 11 7.92 4.40 -3.24
N THR A 12 9.18 4.28 -3.57
CA THR A 12 10.10 5.41 -3.59
C THR A 12 9.56 6.53 -4.48
N GLY A 13 9.55 7.74 -3.96
CA GLY A 13 9.13 8.91 -4.73
C GLY A 13 7.62 9.14 -4.77
N VAL A 14 6.85 8.38 -4.01
CA VAL A 14 5.40 8.56 -3.95
C VAL A 14 5.04 9.37 -2.72
N ASP A 15 4.21 10.38 -2.91
CA ASP A 15 3.70 11.18 -1.79
C ASP A 15 2.62 10.36 -1.06
N PRO A 16 2.77 10.15 0.26
CA PRO A 16 1.76 9.39 0.99
C PRO A 16 0.38 10.04 0.98
N ASN A 17 0.29 11.34 0.77
CA ASN A 17 -1.00 12.01 0.65
C ASN A 17 -1.73 11.63 -0.64
N GLU A 18 -1.03 11.07 -1.60
CA GLU A 18 -1.60 10.61 -2.86
C GLU A 18 -1.75 9.10 -2.93
N LEU A 19 -1.48 8.41 -1.83
CA LEU A 19 -1.66 6.96 -1.76
C LEU A 19 -3.05 6.63 -1.23
N GLN A 20 -3.64 5.60 -1.83
CA GLN A 20 -4.88 5.02 -1.35
C GLN A 20 -4.67 3.52 -1.14
N LEU A 21 -5.12 3.03 -0.01
CA LEU A 21 -5.06 1.62 0.33
C LEU A 21 -6.48 1.13 0.59
N VAL A 22 -6.88 0.11 -0.11
CA VAL A 22 -8.19 -0.50 0.09
C VAL A 22 -7.98 -1.98 0.34
N ALA A 23 -8.53 -2.47 1.43
CA ALA A 23 -8.47 -3.89 1.75
C ALA A 23 -9.85 -4.51 1.67
N ALA A 24 -9.92 -5.68 1.10
CA ALA A 24 -11.06 -6.59 1.18
C ALA A 24 -10.56 -7.88 1.81
N ASP A 25 -11.43 -8.87 1.97
CA ASP A 25 -11.07 -10.06 2.74
C ASP A 25 -9.83 -10.79 2.22
N ARG A 26 -9.59 -10.79 0.91
CA ARG A 26 -8.48 -11.53 0.30
C ARG A 26 -7.69 -10.72 -0.71
N VAL A 27 -7.79 -9.39 -0.65
CA VAL A 27 -7.02 -8.55 -1.58
C VAL A 27 -6.68 -7.22 -0.94
N LEU A 28 -5.49 -6.75 -1.22
CA LEU A 28 -5.06 -5.39 -0.89
C LEU A 28 -4.82 -4.65 -2.20
N VAL A 29 -5.43 -3.49 -2.33
CA VAL A 29 -5.21 -2.63 -3.49
C VAL A 29 -4.44 -1.40 -3.05
N VAL A 30 -3.32 -1.16 -3.71
CA VAL A 30 -2.48 0.02 -3.48
C VAL A 30 -2.52 0.87 -4.74
N ALA A 31 -2.97 2.09 -4.61
CA ALA A 31 -3.06 3.01 -5.74
C ALA A 31 -2.43 4.35 -5.38
N GLY A 32 -1.88 5.02 -6.35
CA GLY A 32 -1.26 6.32 -6.14
C GLY A 32 -0.71 6.90 -7.42
N VAL A 33 0.10 7.93 -7.24
CA VAL A 33 0.76 8.60 -8.35
C VAL A 33 2.22 8.77 -7.98
N ARG A 34 3.12 8.29 -8.85
CA ARG A 34 4.54 8.58 -8.73
C ARG A 34 4.86 9.74 -9.65
N ARG A 35 5.21 10.86 -9.05
CA ARG A 35 5.48 12.08 -9.81
C ARG A 35 6.95 12.14 -10.19
N ARG A 36 7.21 12.65 -11.39
CA ARG A 36 8.56 12.87 -11.85
C ARG A 36 9.19 13.99 -11.01
N PRO A 37 10.41 13.80 -10.51
CA PRO A 37 11.08 14.87 -9.77
C PRO A 37 11.31 16.08 -10.66
N PRO A 38 11.30 17.31 -10.09
CA PRO A 38 11.53 18.53 -10.87
C PRO A 38 13.01 18.71 -11.15
N LEU A 39 13.57 17.84 -11.98
CA LEU A 39 14.97 17.93 -12.38
C LEU A 39 15.09 18.63 -13.72
N SER A 40 16.14 19.43 -13.87
CA SER A 40 16.48 20.04 -15.14
C SER A 40 17.51 19.17 -15.86
N GLY A 41 17.51 19.23 -17.20
CA GLY A 41 18.46 18.49 -17.99
C GLY A 41 17.86 17.26 -18.66
N ARG A 42 18.75 16.49 -19.25
CA ARG A 42 18.35 15.27 -19.95
C ARG A 42 18.55 14.07 -19.04
N TYR A 43 17.60 13.15 -19.10
CA TYR A 43 17.74 11.87 -18.46
C TYR A 43 18.31 10.88 -19.44
N GLN A 44 19.39 10.24 -19.07
CA GLN A 44 19.94 9.17 -19.89
C GLN A 44 19.22 7.85 -19.63
N GLN A 45 18.79 7.65 -18.40
CA GLN A 45 18.09 6.44 -18.03
C GLN A 45 17.12 6.73 -16.89
N MET A 46 15.93 6.18 -17.00
CA MET A 46 14.92 6.26 -15.95
C MET A 46 14.43 4.85 -15.65
N GLU A 47 14.72 4.37 -14.46
CA GLU A 47 14.35 3.02 -14.04
C GLU A 47 13.00 2.95 -13.35
N LEU A 48 12.50 4.09 -12.90
CA LEU A 48 11.19 4.14 -12.23
C LEU A 48 10.12 4.59 -13.22
N GLU A 49 9.01 3.92 -13.16
CA GLU A 49 7.85 4.34 -13.93
C GLU A 49 7.13 5.46 -13.18
N TYR A 50 6.78 6.51 -13.88
CA TYR A 50 6.10 7.66 -13.33
C TYR A 50 4.66 7.71 -13.83
N GLY A 51 3.81 8.36 -13.04
CA GLY A 51 2.40 8.50 -13.34
C GLY A 51 1.53 7.71 -12.37
N PRO A 52 0.24 7.61 -12.67
CA PRO A 52 -0.67 6.85 -11.82
C PRO A 52 -0.37 5.36 -11.88
N PHE A 53 -0.55 4.69 -10.77
CA PHE A 53 -0.36 3.24 -10.69
C PHE A 53 -1.41 2.63 -9.78
N GLN A 54 -1.61 1.34 -9.97
CA GLN A 54 -2.47 0.54 -9.12
C GLN A 54 -1.91 -0.87 -9.07
N ARG A 55 -1.84 -1.43 -7.87
CA ARG A 55 -1.42 -2.81 -7.67
C ARG A 55 -2.47 -3.55 -6.88
N ARG A 56 -2.80 -4.73 -7.33
CA ARG A 56 -3.67 -5.65 -6.63
C ARG A 56 -2.82 -6.76 -6.06
N ILE A 57 -2.84 -6.90 -4.75
CA ILE A 57 -2.04 -7.89 -4.05
C ILE A 57 -2.99 -8.92 -3.48
N PRO A 58 -3.05 -10.13 -4.04
CA PRO A 58 -3.88 -11.17 -3.47
C PRO A 58 -3.32 -11.61 -2.13
N LEU A 59 -4.20 -11.90 -1.19
CA LEU A 59 -3.83 -12.33 0.15
C LEU A 59 -4.16 -13.81 0.29
N ASP A 60 -3.23 -14.55 0.89
CA ASP A 60 -3.40 -16.00 1.03
C ASP A 60 -4.47 -16.39 2.03
N GLU A 61 -4.78 -15.48 2.94
CA GLU A 61 -5.76 -15.75 3.99
C GLU A 61 -6.71 -14.57 4.13
N PRO A 62 -7.93 -14.80 4.60
CA PRO A 62 -8.84 -13.70 4.88
C PRO A 62 -8.32 -12.86 6.04
N VAL A 63 -8.51 -11.56 5.94
CA VAL A 63 -7.99 -10.61 6.91
C VAL A 63 -9.12 -9.81 7.54
N ASP A 64 -8.86 -9.32 8.75
CA ASP A 64 -9.75 -8.40 9.44
C ASP A 64 -9.46 -6.99 8.94
N THR A 65 -10.26 -6.52 8.00
CA THR A 65 -10.03 -5.22 7.38
C THR A 65 -10.20 -4.06 8.35
N GLY A 66 -11.03 -4.24 9.38
CA GLY A 66 -11.23 -3.19 10.38
C GLY A 66 -10.06 -3.00 11.33
N ALA A 67 -9.15 -3.99 11.39
CA ALA A 67 -7.97 -3.93 12.25
C ALA A 67 -6.68 -3.69 11.46
N ALA A 68 -6.78 -3.39 10.18
CA ALA A 68 -5.61 -3.15 9.33
C ALA A 68 -4.95 -1.82 9.68
N SER A 69 -3.63 -1.79 9.54
CA SER A 69 -2.85 -0.58 9.74
C SER A 69 -1.76 -0.48 8.70
N ALA A 70 -1.28 0.74 8.46
CA ALA A 70 -0.25 0.96 7.47
C ALA A 70 0.69 2.07 7.92
N ARG A 71 1.97 1.92 7.57
CA ARG A 71 3.00 2.92 7.78
C ARG A 71 3.77 3.13 6.49
N TYR A 72 4.15 4.37 6.24
CA TYR A 72 5.00 4.70 5.11
C TYR A 72 6.20 5.49 5.63
N GLU A 73 7.38 4.91 5.46
CA GLU A 73 8.63 5.53 5.90
C GLU A 73 9.71 5.31 4.85
N LEU A 74 10.38 6.37 4.47
CA LEU A 74 11.55 6.31 3.58
C LEU A 74 11.26 5.52 2.30
N GLY A 75 10.08 5.71 1.74
CA GLY A 75 9.70 5.06 0.49
C GLY A 75 9.18 3.65 0.65
N ILE A 76 9.09 3.13 1.86
CA ILE A 76 8.60 1.77 2.11
C ILE A 76 7.24 1.84 2.78
N LEU A 77 6.26 1.23 2.14
CA LEU A 77 4.93 1.06 2.70
C LEU A 77 4.83 -0.32 3.33
N THR A 78 4.46 -0.35 4.61
CA THR A 78 4.22 -1.59 5.32
C THR A 78 2.76 -1.62 5.77
N VAL A 79 2.03 -2.64 5.34
CA VAL A 79 0.63 -2.83 5.72
C VAL A 79 0.53 -4.08 6.58
N VAL A 80 -0.09 -3.95 7.73
CA VAL A 80 -0.30 -5.05 8.67
C VAL A 80 -1.79 -5.40 8.66
N LEU A 81 -2.08 -6.63 8.31
CA LEU A 81 -3.43 -7.13 8.12
C LEU A 81 -3.66 -8.32 9.03
N PRO A 82 -4.25 -8.13 10.22
CA PRO A 82 -4.53 -9.28 11.09
C PRO A 82 -5.40 -10.31 10.38
N ILE A 83 -5.07 -11.57 10.58
CA ILE A 83 -5.79 -12.67 9.96
C ILE A 83 -7.14 -12.80 10.67
N ALA A 84 -8.21 -12.93 9.88
CA ALA A 84 -9.54 -13.05 10.44
C ALA A 84 -9.72 -14.43 11.08
N ALA A 85 -10.30 -14.45 12.29
CA ALA A 85 -10.56 -15.69 13.00
C ALA A 85 -11.75 -16.44 12.40
N GLN A 86 -12.61 -15.74 11.70
CA GLN A 86 -13.77 -16.30 11.03
C GLN A 86 -13.84 -15.76 9.60
N ALA A 87 -14.62 -16.43 8.76
CA ALA A 87 -14.84 -15.93 7.41
C ALA A 87 -15.38 -14.50 7.48
N PRO A 88 -14.63 -13.51 6.98
CA PRO A 88 -15.02 -12.12 7.10
C PRO A 88 -16.16 -11.78 6.16
N ARG A 89 -16.85 -10.70 6.48
CA ARG A 89 -17.75 -10.09 5.51
C ARG A 89 -16.92 -9.52 4.38
N VAL A 90 -17.44 -9.59 3.18
CA VAL A 90 -16.78 -8.97 2.04
C VAL A 90 -17.04 -7.47 2.12
N GLU A 91 -16.13 -6.76 2.74
CA GLU A 91 -16.18 -5.30 2.84
C GLU A 91 -14.89 -4.71 2.31
N ARG A 92 -15.04 -3.64 1.58
CA ARG A 92 -13.88 -2.87 1.13
C ARG A 92 -13.65 -1.76 2.14
N VAL A 93 -12.45 -1.72 2.68
CA VAL A 93 -12.09 -0.75 3.70
C VAL A 93 -10.91 0.06 3.23
N LEU A 94 -11.02 1.37 3.33
CA LEU A 94 -9.94 2.30 3.06
C LEU A 94 -9.05 2.36 4.30
N ILE A 95 -7.77 2.08 4.12
CA ILE A 95 -6.81 2.06 5.22
C ILE A 95 -6.13 3.41 5.33
N THR A 96 -6.13 3.97 6.54
CA THR A 96 -5.42 5.21 6.82
C THR A 96 -3.93 4.92 7.02
N ILE A 97 -3.11 5.71 6.36
CA ILE A 97 -1.66 5.57 6.44
C ILE A 97 -1.12 6.46 7.54
N GLY A 98 -0.40 5.86 8.48
CA GLY A 98 0.40 6.59 9.44
C GLY A 98 1.86 6.52 9.07
N GLY A 99 2.72 7.27 9.79
CA GLY A 99 4.15 7.17 9.60
C GLY A 99 4.81 8.50 9.29
N ARG A 100 6.07 8.41 8.89
CA ARG A 100 6.90 9.58 8.59
C ARG A 100 7.14 9.71 7.11
N LEU A 101 7.27 10.92 6.72
CA LEU A 101 7.67 11.27 5.36
C LEU A 101 9.19 11.30 5.24
#